data_decdb954c8cd9da9be53b9978a1b160c
#
_entry.id   decdb954c8cd9da9be53b9978a1b160c
#
_cell.length_a   1.000
_cell.length_b   1.000
_cell.length_c   1.000
_cell.angle_alpha   90.00
_cell.angle_beta   90.00
_cell.angle_gamma   90.00
#
_symmetry.space_group_name_H-M   'P 1'
#
loop_
_entity.id
_entity.type
_entity.pdbx_description
1 polymer ?
#
loop_
_entity_poly.entity_id
_entity_poly.type
_entity_poly.pdbx_seq_one_letter_code
_entity_poly.pdbx_strand_id
1 'polypeptide(L)'
;ANPFILSLGSKETATRRLNLAQAFNPMGSLSGMAVASFIVLPQLWSDRRDAAGKLLFSTLSEAEKADIRLHDLAVIRDPYVAIGLVVLAILVIIAITRMPKTQTDNAELTNVRATLSNLWHNRIYREGVATQMFYVAAQIMTWTFIIQYADYLGIDKATAQKYNILAMTLFLSGRFISTFLMKYINTRRLLMLFAIGAAICSLGAIFIVGIVGLYSLVGISIFMSLMFPTIYGIALENVDAKDTALGAAFLVMAIVGGALMPPLQGLIIDQYQVFGLPAVNASFVLP
;
A
#
# COMPACT_ATOMS: atom_id res chain seq x y z
N ALA A 1 14.65 -4.41 7.80
CA ALA A 1 14.26 -3.25 8.62
C ALA A 1 13.17 -3.60 9.65
N ASN A 2 12.00 -4.18 9.23
CA ASN A 2 10.88 -4.44 10.13
C ASN A 2 11.23 -5.33 11.35
N PRO A 3 11.91 -6.49 11.21
CA PRO A 3 12.32 -7.29 12.37
C PRO A 3 13.25 -6.54 13.33
N PHE A 4 14.14 -5.71 12.80
CA PHE A 4 15.03 -4.88 13.59
C PHE A 4 14.25 -3.89 14.46
N ILE A 5 13.25 -3.20 13.89
CA ILE A 5 12.38 -2.27 14.63
C ILE A 5 11.59 -3.01 15.73
N LEU A 6 11.13 -4.23 15.47
CA LEU A 6 10.45 -5.05 16.48
C LEU A 6 11.37 -5.44 17.62
N SER A 7 12.66 -5.70 17.35
CA SER A 7 13.65 -6.11 18.36
C SER A 7 14.17 -4.96 19.23
N LEU A 8 13.97 -3.70 18.83
CA LEU A 8 14.38 -2.53 19.60
C LEU A 8 13.42 -2.29 20.80
N GLY A 9 13.92 -2.32 22.03
CA GLY A 9 13.16 -2.03 23.25
C GLY A 9 12.18 -3.12 23.69
N SER A 10 11.15 -2.77 24.48
CA SER A 10 10.23 -3.76 25.08
C SER A 10 9.29 -4.42 24.05
N LYS A 11 8.95 -5.69 24.29
CA LYS A 11 8.03 -6.47 23.44
C LYS A 11 6.63 -5.86 23.40
N GLU A 12 6.15 -5.28 24.50
CA GLU A 12 4.80 -4.70 24.64
C GLU A 12 4.57 -3.52 23.67
N THR A 13 5.62 -2.76 23.37
CA THR A 13 5.55 -1.61 22.47
C THR A 13 6.05 -1.90 21.05
N ALA A 14 6.47 -3.12 20.77
CA ALA A 14 7.09 -3.50 19.49
C ALA A 14 6.22 -3.16 18.28
N THR A 15 4.96 -3.61 18.28
CA THR A 15 4.01 -3.38 17.18
C THR A 15 3.69 -1.88 17.01
N ARG A 16 3.60 -1.12 18.10
CA ARG A 16 3.39 0.33 18.04
C ARG A 16 4.59 1.06 17.41
N ARG A 17 5.83 0.67 17.77
CA ARG A 17 7.04 1.20 17.14
C ARG A 17 7.08 0.91 15.64
N LEU A 18 6.71 -0.31 15.26
CA LEU A 18 6.63 -0.69 13.85
C LEU A 18 5.59 0.14 13.09
N ASN A 19 4.39 0.33 13.67
CA ASN A 19 3.36 1.19 13.09
C ASN A 19 3.85 2.62 12.89
N LEU A 20 4.51 3.21 13.89
CA LEU A 20 5.07 4.55 13.81
C LEU A 20 6.14 4.66 12.71
N ALA A 21 7.09 3.71 12.67
CA ALA A 21 8.13 3.70 11.65
C ALA A 21 7.54 3.56 10.24
N GLN A 22 6.53 2.73 10.08
CA GLN A 22 5.85 2.55 8.79
C GLN A 22 4.88 3.70 8.42
N ALA A 23 4.59 4.64 9.34
CA ALA A 23 3.81 5.82 9.00
C ALA A 23 4.52 6.74 7.99
N PHE A 24 5.84 6.65 7.91
CA PHE A 24 6.62 7.39 6.90
C PHE A 24 6.48 6.84 5.48
N ASN A 25 6.04 5.59 5.30
CA ASN A 25 5.86 4.99 3.98
C ASN A 25 4.79 5.71 3.14
N PRO A 26 3.53 5.91 3.60
CA PRO A 26 2.54 6.67 2.85
C PRO A 26 2.92 8.15 2.66
N MET A 27 3.73 8.73 3.54
CA MET A 27 4.27 10.08 3.30
C MET A 27 5.13 10.12 2.03
N GLY A 28 5.98 9.10 1.83
CA GLY A 28 6.74 8.97 0.59
C GLY A 28 5.86 8.86 -0.65
N SER A 29 4.78 8.06 -0.58
CA SER A 29 3.82 7.94 -1.69
C SER A 29 3.12 9.26 -2.01
N LEU A 30 2.65 9.99 -0.99
CA LEU A 30 2.03 11.32 -1.17
C LEU A 30 3.01 12.33 -1.75
N SER A 31 4.25 12.34 -1.25
CA SER A 31 5.31 13.21 -1.79
C SER A 31 5.64 12.89 -3.24
N GLY A 32 5.69 11.58 -3.60
CA GLY A 32 5.88 11.15 -4.98
C GLY A 32 4.74 11.59 -5.89
N MET A 33 3.48 11.44 -5.45
CA MET A 33 2.32 11.94 -6.19
C MET A 33 2.34 13.47 -6.34
N ALA A 34 2.76 14.20 -5.31
CA ALA A 34 2.89 15.65 -5.37
C ALA A 34 3.98 16.07 -6.39
N VAL A 35 5.15 15.45 -6.34
CA VAL A 35 6.23 15.67 -7.32
C VAL A 35 5.75 15.37 -8.74
N ALA A 36 5.08 14.23 -8.93
CA ALA A 36 4.53 13.89 -10.25
C ALA A 36 3.52 14.95 -10.73
N SER A 37 2.57 15.35 -9.88
CA SER A 37 1.47 16.24 -10.26
C SER A 37 1.90 17.70 -10.44
N PHE A 38 2.82 18.21 -9.61
CA PHE A 38 3.20 19.62 -9.60
C PHE A 38 4.50 19.92 -10.34
N ILE A 39 5.39 18.94 -10.51
CA ILE A 39 6.69 19.14 -11.14
C ILE A 39 6.76 18.43 -12.49
N VAL A 40 6.45 17.12 -12.55
CA VAL A 40 6.67 16.31 -13.77
C VAL A 40 5.59 16.57 -14.82
N LEU A 41 4.32 16.34 -14.47
CA LEU A 41 3.22 16.41 -15.43
C LEU A 41 3.10 17.76 -16.16
N PRO A 42 3.26 18.94 -15.50
CA PRO A 42 3.17 20.22 -16.18
C PRO A 42 4.28 20.48 -17.20
N GLN A 43 5.40 19.75 -17.09
CA GLN A 43 6.56 19.91 -17.97
C GLN A 43 6.53 18.95 -19.16
N LEU A 44 5.62 17.95 -19.18
CA LEU A 44 5.52 17.01 -20.29
C LEU A 44 4.94 17.69 -21.54
N TRP A 45 5.66 17.60 -22.63
CA TRP A 45 5.22 18.13 -23.91
C TRP A 45 4.25 17.20 -24.63
N SER A 46 4.35 15.90 -24.39
CA SER A 46 3.44 14.88 -24.95
C SER A 46 1.99 15.04 -24.49
N ASP A 47 1.77 15.69 -23.34
CA ASP A 47 0.41 15.86 -22.77
C ASP A 47 -0.24 17.22 -23.17
N ARG A 48 0.42 17.99 -24.04
CA ARG A 48 -0.13 19.26 -24.56
C ARG A 48 -1.35 19.01 -25.41
N ARG A 49 -2.38 19.82 -25.19
CA ARG A 49 -3.66 19.75 -25.91
C ARG A 49 -3.89 21.02 -26.72
N ASP A 50 -4.62 20.88 -27.83
CA ASP A 50 -5.08 22.00 -28.60
C ASP A 50 -6.28 22.72 -27.94
N ALA A 51 -6.76 23.79 -28.52
CA ALA A 51 -7.93 24.54 -28.04
C ALA A 51 -9.23 23.69 -28.00
N ALA A 52 -9.28 22.58 -28.73
CA ALA A 52 -10.39 21.63 -28.74
C ALA A 52 -10.20 20.50 -27.75
N GLY A 53 -9.11 20.51 -26.94
CA GLY A 53 -8.81 19.48 -25.93
C GLY A 53 -8.18 18.20 -26.49
N LYS A 54 -7.82 18.14 -27.77
CA LYS A 54 -7.20 16.99 -28.42
C LYS A 54 -5.69 17.00 -28.20
N LEU A 55 -5.10 15.83 -27.97
CA LEU A 55 -3.66 15.68 -27.79
C LEU A 55 -2.92 16.07 -29.08
N LEU A 56 -2.06 17.09 -29.00
CA LEU A 56 -1.22 17.55 -30.12
C LEU A 56 -0.23 16.48 -30.58
N PHE A 57 0.30 15.69 -29.64
CA PHE A 57 1.29 14.63 -29.90
C PHE A 57 0.83 13.65 -31.00
N SER A 58 -0.46 13.34 -31.09
CA SER A 58 -0.99 12.41 -32.09
C SER A 58 -0.95 12.95 -33.52
N THR A 59 -0.86 14.28 -33.72
CA THR A 59 -0.90 14.93 -35.01
C THR A 59 0.47 15.32 -35.57
N LEU A 60 1.55 15.13 -34.78
CA LEU A 60 2.92 15.51 -35.13
C LEU A 60 3.60 14.46 -36.02
N SER A 61 4.63 14.90 -36.72
CA SER A 61 5.53 14.05 -37.49
C SER A 61 6.39 13.17 -36.57
N GLU A 62 6.97 12.07 -37.09
CA GLU A 62 7.81 11.17 -36.26
C GLU A 62 9.10 11.84 -35.77
N ALA A 63 9.65 12.81 -36.49
CA ALA A 63 10.81 13.58 -36.04
C ALA A 63 10.47 14.45 -34.82
N GLU A 64 9.35 15.20 -34.88
CA GLU A 64 8.88 16.02 -33.77
C GLU A 64 8.49 15.18 -32.56
N LYS A 65 7.87 14.01 -32.77
CA LYS A 65 7.59 13.05 -31.70
C LYS A 65 8.87 12.53 -31.02
N ALA A 66 9.94 12.32 -31.78
CA ALA A 66 11.23 11.89 -31.22
C ALA A 66 11.83 12.96 -30.30
N ASP A 67 11.79 14.23 -30.70
CA ASP A 67 12.27 15.35 -29.87
C ASP A 67 11.46 15.48 -28.57
N ILE A 68 10.13 15.40 -28.68
CA ILE A 68 9.25 15.43 -27.51
C ILE A 68 9.56 14.26 -26.57
N ARG A 69 9.76 13.04 -27.10
CA ARG A 69 10.13 11.87 -26.28
C ARG A 69 11.43 12.07 -25.54
N LEU A 70 12.45 12.65 -26.19
CA LEU A 70 13.75 12.94 -25.56
C LEU A 70 13.59 13.98 -24.44
N HIS A 71 12.82 15.04 -24.67
CA HIS A 71 12.52 16.03 -23.64
C HIS A 71 11.77 15.41 -22.46
N ASP A 72 10.71 14.66 -22.70
CA ASP A 72 9.87 14.07 -21.67
C ASP A 72 10.63 13.01 -20.87
N LEU A 73 11.52 12.26 -21.53
CA LEU A 73 12.44 11.33 -20.85
C LEU A 73 13.39 12.06 -19.90
N ALA A 74 13.89 13.25 -20.28
CA ALA A 74 14.74 14.06 -19.41
C ALA A 74 13.94 14.57 -18.19
N VAL A 75 12.73 15.08 -18.41
CA VAL A 75 11.83 15.54 -17.35
C VAL A 75 11.51 14.44 -16.34
N ILE A 76 11.31 13.20 -16.82
CA ILE A 76 11.06 12.04 -15.95
C ILE A 76 12.35 11.59 -15.26
N ARG A 77 13.48 11.54 -15.98
CA ARG A 77 14.79 11.09 -15.48
C ARG A 77 15.26 11.92 -14.28
N ASP A 78 15.14 13.23 -14.34
CA ASP A 78 15.75 14.14 -13.37
C ASP A 78 15.26 13.93 -11.93
N PRO A 79 13.95 13.76 -11.63
CA PRO A 79 13.48 13.37 -10.32
C PRO A 79 14.01 12.00 -9.86
N TYR A 80 14.14 11.01 -10.77
CA TYR A 80 14.70 9.70 -10.42
C TYR A 80 16.19 9.78 -10.07
N VAL A 81 16.96 10.61 -10.79
CA VAL A 81 18.37 10.87 -10.45
C VAL A 81 18.49 11.52 -9.08
N ALA A 82 17.65 12.53 -8.78
CA ALA A 82 17.62 13.19 -7.48
C ALA A 82 17.30 12.18 -6.36
N ILE A 83 16.28 11.33 -6.52
CA ILE A 83 15.96 10.26 -5.57
C ILE A 83 17.13 9.29 -5.43
N GLY A 84 17.77 8.89 -6.53
CA GLY A 84 18.95 8.03 -6.52
C GLY A 84 20.10 8.59 -5.70
N LEU A 85 20.37 9.89 -5.81
CA LEU A 85 21.38 10.59 -5.00
C LEU A 85 21.02 10.61 -3.52
N VAL A 86 19.75 10.84 -3.18
CA VAL A 86 19.28 10.77 -1.79
C VAL A 86 19.44 9.36 -1.22
N VAL A 87 19.07 8.33 -1.98
CA VAL A 87 19.25 6.93 -1.57
C VAL A 87 20.72 6.59 -1.37
N LEU A 88 21.61 7.08 -2.26
CA LEU A 88 23.04 6.91 -2.13
C LEU A 88 23.59 7.57 -0.86
N ALA A 89 23.15 8.80 -0.56
CA ALA A 89 23.50 9.49 0.67
C ALA A 89 23.06 8.73 1.92
N ILE A 90 21.84 8.21 1.93
CA ILE A 90 21.32 7.37 3.02
C ILE A 90 22.16 6.08 3.15
N LEU A 91 22.53 5.45 2.04
CA LEU A 91 23.38 4.26 2.05
C LEU A 91 24.73 4.56 2.74
N VAL A 92 25.36 5.69 2.39
CA VAL A 92 26.63 6.11 3.02
C VAL A 92 26.43 6.35 4.52
N ILE A 93 25.38 7.05 4.93
CA ILE A 93 25.05 7.29 6.35
C ILE A 93 24.89 5.95 7.09
N ILE A 94 24.16 5.00 6.53
CA ILE A 94 23.97 3.67 7.14
C ILE A 94 25.29 2.91 7.23
N ALA A 95 26.14 2.98 6.19
CA ALA A 95 27.41 2.28 6.15
C ALA A 95 28.40 2.78 7.24
N ILE A 96 28.38 4.07 7.54
CA ILE A 96 29.25 4.67 8.60
C ILE A 96 28.62 4.60 10.00
N THR A 97 27.31 4.34 10.11
CA THR A 97 26.61 4.28 11.40
C THR A 97 26.76 2.91 12.04
N ARG A 98 27.28 2.87 13.27
CA ARG A 98 27.33 1.64 14.05
C ARG A 98 25.94 1.25 14.51
N MET A 99 25.38 0.20 13.91
CA MET A 99 24.09 -0.33 14.34
C MET A 99 24.22 -1.13 15.65
N PRO A 100 23.25 -1.02 16.58
CA PRO A 100 23.22 -1.85 17.79
C PRO A 100 23.13 -3.32 17.38
N LYS A 101 23.91 -4.18 18.05
CA LYS A 101 23.81 -5.63 17.86
C LYS A 101 22.46 -6.11 18.39
N THR A 102 21.75 -6.87 17.58
CA THR A 102 20.49 -7.51 17.96
C THR A 102 20.75 -8.98 18.34
N GLN A 103 19.84 -9.58 19.10
CA GLN A 103 19.95 -11.02 19.45
C GLN A 103 20.00 -11.93 18.21
N THR A 104 19.61 -11.43 17.06
CA THR A 104 19.63 -12.15 15.78
C THR A 104 21.04 -12.29 15.19
N ASP A 105 22.00 -11.43 15.62
CA ASP A 105 23.38 -11.49 15.11
C ASP A 105 24.17 -12.72 15.57
N ASN A 106 23.71 -13.41 16.62
CA ASN A 106 24.27 -14.65 17.14
C ASN A 106 23.53 -15.92 16.66
N ALA A 107 22.60 -15.79 15.72
CA ALA A 107 21.91 -16.95 15.17
C ALA A 107 22.88 -17.75 14.29
N GLU A 108 23.31 -18.91 14.80
CA GLU A 108 23.99 -19.94 14.00
C GLU A 108 23.20 -20.20 12.72
N LEU A 109 23.90 -20.61 11.64
CA LEU A 109 23.32 -20.96 10.35
C LEU A 109 22.10 -21.87 10.56
N THR A 110 20.93 -21.27 10.54
CA THR A 110 19.67 -21.95 10.88
C THR A 110 19.37 -22.96 9.79
N ASN A 111 19.10 -24.20 10.18
CA ASN A 111 18.62 -25.20 9.24
C ASN A 111 17.25 -24.73 8.70
N VAL A 112 17.22 -24.23 7.47
CA VAL A 112 16.03 -23.67 6.80
C VAL A 112 14.84 -24.62 6.90
N ARG A 113 15.08 -25.95 6.80
CA ARG A 113 14.02 -26.96 6.91
C ARG A 113 13.41 -27.01 8.31
N ALA A 114 14.25 -26.90 9.33
CA ALA A 114 13.77 -26.87 10.73
C ALA A 114 12.98 -25.60 11.01
N THR A 115 13.48 -24.44 10.56
CA THR A 115 12.77 -23.15 10.65
C THR A 115 11.41 -23.19 9.94
N LEU A 116 11.35 -23.73 8.72
CA LEU A 116 10.09 -23.89 7.99
C LEU A 116 9.09 -24.76 8.76
N SER A 117 9.56 -25.86 9.34
CA SER A 117 8.74 -26.75 10.17
C SER A 117 8.20 -26.01 11.39
N ASN A 118 9.05 -25.27 12.12
CA ASN A 118 8.66 -24.49 13.28
C ASN A 118 7.60 -23.45 12.95
N LEU A 119 7.82 -22.69 11.89
CA LEU A 119 6.89 -21.65 11.41
C LEU A 119 5.55 -22.25 10.98
N TRP A 120 5.58 -23.40 10.29
CA TRP A 120 4.36 -24.08 9.85
C TRP A 120 3.52 -24.62 11.00
N HIS A 121 4.15 -25.10 12.07
CA HIS A 121 3.45 -25.58 13.27
C HIS A 121 2.95 -24.44 14.18
N ASN A 122 3.50 -23.22 14.03
CA ASN A 122 3.01 -22.06 14.76
C ASN A 122 1.71 -21.56 14.12
N ARG A 123 0.58 -21.85 14.76
CA ARG A 123 -0.76 -21.49 14.29
C ARG A 123 -0.92 -19.98 14.08
N ILE A 124 -0.48 -19.16 15.06
CA ILE A 124 -0.61 -17.70 14.99
C ILE A 124 0.17 -17.14 13.81
N TYR A 125 1.37 -17.67 13.58
CA TYR A 125 2.20 -17.25 12.45
C TYR A 125 1.55 -17.61 11.10
N ARG A 126 1.09 -18.85 10.94
CA ARG A 126 0.45 -19.32 9.70
C ARG A 126 -0.82 -18.54 9.36
N GLU A 127 -1.69 -18.33 10.37
CA GLU A 127 -2.88 -17.49 10.23
C GLU A 127 -2.50 -16.04 9.92
N GLY A 128 -1.42 -15.52 10.50
CA GLY A 128 -0.88 -14.20 10.24
C GLY A 128 -0.41 -14.01 8.79
N VAL A 129 0.30 -14.99 8.22
CA VAL A 129 0.73 -14.95 6.81
C VAL A 129 -0.47 -14.95 5.86
N ALA A 130 -1.46 -15.82 6.11
CA ALA A 130 -2.69 -15.86 5.32
C ALA A 130 -3.47 -14.54 5.43
N THR A 131 -3.66 -14.03 6.64
CA THR A 131 -4.32 -12.74 6.89
C THR A 131 -3.60 -11.59 6.19
N GLN A 132 -2.25 -11.58 6.22
CA GLN A 132 -1.44 -10.58 5.55
C GLN A 132 -1.65 -10.59 4.04
N MET A 133 -1.72 -11.79 3.43
CA MET A 133 -1.95 -11.96 2.00
C MET A 133 -3.32 -11.41 1.59
N PHE A 134 -4.39 -11.80 2.29
CA PHE A 134 -5.75 -11.31 2.00
C PHE A 134 -5.89 -9.82 2.29
N TYR A 135 -5.28 -9.33 3.37
CA TYR A 135 -5.29 -7.91 3.68
C TYR A 135 -4.64 -7.07 2.57
N VAL A 136 -3.45 -7.47 2.09
CA VAL A 136 -2.78 -6.71 1.01
C VAL A 136 -3.55 -6.82 -0.30
N ALA A 137 -4.17 -7.96 -0.57
CA ALA A 137 -5.09 -8.13 -1.68
C ALA A 137 -6.23 -7.09 -1.63
N ALA A 138 -6.95 -7.03 -0.50
CA ALA A 138 -8.04 -6.09 -0.27
C ALA A 138 -7.57 -4.64 -0.39
N GLN A 139 -6.40 -4.31 0.17
CA GLN A 139 -5.83 -2.96 0.11
C GLN A 139 -5.56 -2.51 -1.33
N ILE A 140 -4.88 -3.34 -2.11
CA ILE A 140 -4.53 -2.99 -3.48
C ILE A 140 -5.79 -2.94 -4.36
N MET A 141 -6.72 -3.89 -4.22
CA MET A 141 -8.00 -3.87 -4.92
C MET A 141 -8.78 -2.59 -4.62
N THR A 142 -8.88 -2.21 -3.35
CA THR A 142 -9.59 -0.98 -2.96
C THR A 142 -9.00 0.25 -3.65
N TRP A 143 -7.69 0.44 -3.62
CA TRP A 143 -7.06 1.65 -4.18
C TRP A 143 -7.01 1.67 -5.70
N THR A 144 -6.79 0.51 -6.33
CA THR A 144 -6.74 0.40 -7.79
C THR A 144 -8.07 0.77 -8.43
N PHE A 145 -9.18 0.35 -7.81
CA PHE A 145 -10.49 0.47 -8.43
C PHE A 145 -11.30 1.71 -7.98
N ILE A 146 -10.75 2.62 -7.16
CA ILE A 146 -11.37 3.93 -6.87
C ILE A 146 -11.62 4.71 -8.17
N ILE A 147 -10.65 4.72 -9.09
CA ILE A 147 -10.76 5.46 -10.35
C ILE A 147 -11.83 4.85 -11.26
N GLN A 148 -11.89 3.51 -11.36
CA GLN A 148 -12.93 2.83 -12.14
C GLN A 148 -14.33 3.03 -11.54
N TYR A 149 -14.45 3.04 -10.22
CA TYR A 149 -15.72 3.34 -9.57
C TYR A 149 -16.18 4.78 -9.88
N ALA A 150 -15.26 5.73 -9.81
CA ALA A 150 -15.56 7.14 -10.16
C ALA A 150 -15.90 7.30 -11.65
N ASP A 151 -15.18 6.62 -12.54
CA ASP A 151 -15.43 6.62 -13.99
C ASP A 151 -16.82 6.03 -14.31
N TYR A 152 -17.20 4.95 -13.63
CA TYR A 152 -18.56 4.38 -13.72
C TYR A 152 -19.65 5.41 -13.34
N LEU A 153 -19.37 6.31 -12.39
CA LEU A 153 -20.29 7.40 -12.01
C LEU A 153 -20.24 8.61 -12.97
N GLY A 154 -19.48 8.53 -14.06
CA GLY A 154 -19.31 9.64 -15.01
C GLY A 154 -18.39 10.74 -14.52
N ILE A 155 -17.59 10.49 -13.47
CA ILE A 155 -16.61 11.44 -12.93
C ILE A 155 -15.34 11.36 -13.79
N ASP A 156 -14.85 12.51 -14.26
CA ASP A 156 -13.61 12.56 -15.04
C ASP A 156 -12.40 12.04 -14.28
N LYS A 157 -11.41 11.49 -15.00
CA LYS A 157 -10.24 10.84 -14.42
C LYS A 157 -9.39 11.76 -13.55
N ALA A 158 -9.32 13.05 -13.86
CA ALA A 158 -8.57 14.02 -13.06
C ALA A 158 -9.23 14.27 -11.71
N THR A 159 -10.56 14.32 -11.67
CA THR A 159 -11.34 14.40 -10.42
C THR A 159 -11.32 13.06 -9.68
N ALA A 160 -11.40 11.92 -10.38
CA ALA A 160 -11.25 10.58 -9.80
C ALA A 160 -9.91 10.42 -9.06
N GLN A 161 -8.83 10.96 -9.62
CA GLN A 161 -7.51 10.95 -8.96
C GLN A 161 -7.49 11.73 -7.64
N LYS A 162 -8.33 12.78 -7.47
CA LYS A 162 -8.45 13.50 -6.20
C LYS A 162 -9.03 12.62 -5.09
N TYR A 163 -9.95 11.71 -5.42
CA TYR A 163 -10.47 10.72 -4.46
C TYR A 163 -9.38 9.72 -4.04
N ASN A 164 -8.49 9.34 -4.94
CA ASN A 164 -7.36 8.48 -4.61
C ASN A 164 -6.36 9.20 -3.68
N ILE A 165 -6.05 10.48 -3.95
CA ILE A 165 -5.22 11.32 -3.06
C ILE A 165 -5.90 11.46 -1.68
N LEU A 166 -7.21 11.66 -1.63
CA LEU A 166 -7.97 11.71 -0.39
C LEU A 166 -7.87 10.39 0.38
N ALA A 167 -8.03 9.24 -0.30
CA ALA A 167 -7.88 7.91 0.30
C ALA A 167 -6.49 7.72 0.93
N MET A 168 -5.42 8.13 0.24
CA MET A 168 -4.05 8.07 0.75
C MET A 168 -3.83 9.02 1.94
N THR A 169 -4.44 10.21 1.91
CA THR A 169 -4.38 11.17 3.02
C THR A 169 -5.10 10.62 4.25
N LEU A 170 -6.27 10.02 4.07
CA LEU A 170 -7.01 9.36 5.14
C LEU A 170 -6.24 8.15 5.69
N PHE A 171 -5.59 7.37 4.83
CA PHE A 171 -4.73 6.27 5.24
C PHE A 171 -3.55 6.75 6.09
N LEU A 172 -2.86 7.83 5.68
CA LEU A 172 -1.77 8.43 6.44
C LEU A 172 -2.25 8.93 7.80
N SER A 173 -3.31 9.75 7.81
CA SER A 173 -3.91 10.29 9.03
C SER A 173 -4.37 9.19 9.97
N GLY A 174 -5.06 8.18 9.44
CA GLY A 174 -5.51 7.01 10.18
C GLY A 174 -4.36 6.25 10.82
N ARG A 175 -3.19 6.19 10.17
CA ARG A 175 -2.00 5.53 10.73
C ARG A 175 -1.43 6.27 11.94
N PHE A 176 -1.36 7.58 11.92
CA PHE A 176 -0.94 8.34 13.10
C PHE A 176 -1.96 8.23 14.23
N ILE A 177 -3.25 8.37 13.92
CA ILE A 177 -4.34 8.25 14.89
C ILE A 177 -4.31 6.85 15.53
N SER A 178 -4.23 5.79 14.74
CA SER A 178 -4.21 4.42 15.23
C SER A 178 -2.97 4.11 16.07
N THR A 179 -1.81 4.62 15.67
CA THR A 179 -0.56 4.48 16.45
C THR A 179 -0.68 5.17 17.81
N PHE A 180 -1.36 6.32 17.87
CA PHE A 180 -1.66 7.00 19.14
C PHE A 180 -2.67 6.17 19.98
N LEU A 181 -3.74 5.66 19.37
CA LEU A 181 -4.75 4.84 20.04
C LEU A 181 -4.16 3.54 20.62
N MET A 182 -3.13 2.96 20.01
CA MET A 182 -2.41 1.80 20.54
C MET A 182 -1.75 2.05 21.91
N LYS A 183 -1.65 3.31 22.37
CA LYS A 183 -1.21 3.62 23.72
C LYS A 183 -2.27 3.28 24.78
N TYR A 184 -3.55 3.34 24.41
CA TYR A 184 -4.68 3.20 25.31
C TYR A 184 -5.49 1.91 25.08
N ILE A 185 -5.47 1.40 23.85
CA ILE A 185 -6.26 0.24 23.43
C ILE A 185 -5.32 -0.90 23.06
N ASN A 186 -5.66 -2.12 23.52
CA ASN A 186 -4.92 -3.32 23.14
C ASN A 186 -4.88 -3.48 21.61
N THR A 187 -3.69 -3.74 21.07
CA THR A 187 -3.40 -3.82 19.63
C THR A 187 -4.34 -4.77 18.88
N ARG A 188 -4.65 -5.95 19.46
CA ARG A 188 -5.55 -6.93 18.84
C ARG A 188 -7.00 -6.45 18.80
N ARG A 189 -7.47 -5.79 19.87
CA ARG A 189 -8.81 -5.18 19.89
C ARG A 189 -8.93 -4.03 18.89
N LEU A 190 -7.90 -3.20 18.80
CA LEU A 190 -7.88 -2.10 17.84
C LEU A 190 -7.90 -2.64 16.40
N LEU A 191 -7.11 -3.69 16.10
CA LEU A 191 -7.14 -4.36 14.80
C LEU A 191 -8.53 -4.88 14.46
N MET A 192 -9.20 -5.53 15.42
CA MET A 192 -10.56 -6.04 15.23
C MET A 192 -11.56 -4.92 14.94
N LEU A 193 -11.52 -3.81 15.70
CA LEU A 193 -12.41 -2.65 15.47
C LEU A 193 -12.19 -2.04 14.08
N PHE A 194 -10.94 -1.94 13.65
CA PHE A 194 -10.60 -1.43 12.33
C PHE A 194 -11.05 -2.40 11.23
N ALA A 195 -10.92 -3.72 11.43
CA ALA A 195 -11.40 -4.72 10.48
C ALA A 195 -12.94 -4.63 10.32
N ILE A 196 -13.67 -4.48 11.43
CA ILE A 196 -15.14 -4.29 11.40
C ILE A 196 -15.49 -2.99 10.67
N GLY A 197 -14.79 -1.89 10.96
CA GLY A 197 -15.03 -0.62 10.27
C GLY A 197 -14.75 -0.70 8.76
N ALA A 198 -13.68 -1.39 8.35
CA ALA A 198 -13.39 -1.63 6.94
C ALA A 198 -14.49 -2.46 6.28
N ALA A 199 -14.97 -3.52 6.94
CA ALA A 199 -16.07 -4.36 6.44
C ALA A 199 -17.36 -3.57 6.26
N ILE A 200 -17.74 -2.72 7.23
CA ILE A 200 -18.92 -1.85 7.13
C ILE A 200 -18.79 -0.90 5.92
N CYS A 201 -17.64 -0.26 5.75
CA CYS A 201 -17.40 0.61 4.61
C CYS A 201 -17.40 -0.16 3.28
N SER A 202 -16.88 -1.39 3.26
CA SER A 202 -16.92 -2.27 2.07
C SER A 202 -18.36 -2.61 1.70
N LEU A 203 -19.21 -2.98 2.68
CA LEU A 203 -20.64 -3.16 2.46
C LEU A 203 -21.32 -1.90 1.92
N GLY A 204 -20.92 -0.72 2.40
CA GLY A 204 -21.37 0.55 1.84
C GLY A 204 -20.99 0.72 0.37
N ALA A 205 -19.76 0.37 -0.02
CA ALA A 205 -19.31 0.43 -1.41
C ALA A 205 -20.05 -0.57 -2.32
N ILE A 206 -20.45 -1.72 -1.79
CA ILE A 206 -21.18 -2.77 -2.53
C ILE A 206 -22.64 -2.36 -2.75
N PHE A 207 -23.36 -2.00 -1.66
CA PHE A 207 -24.82 -1.88 -1.69
C PHE A 207 -25.31 -0.45 -1.95
N ILE A 208 -24.50 0.57 -1.68
CA ILE A 208 -24.88 1.97 -1.91
C ILE A 208 -24.28 2.42 -3.25
N VAL A 209 -25.13 2.43 -4.28
CA VAL A 209 -24.73 2.91 -5.62
C VAL A 209 -24.63 4.44 -5.60
N GLY A 210 -23.63 4.99 -6.31
CA GLY A 210 -23.45 6.43 -6.45
C GLY A 210 -22.31 6.99 -5.60
N ILE A 211 -22.34 8.31 -5.39
CA ILE A 211 -21.23 9.05 -4.76
C ILE A 211 -21.01 8.63 -3.30
N VAL A 212 -22.05 8.22 -2.58
CA VAL A 212 -21.94 7.74 -1.20
C VAL A 212 -21.19 6.42 -1.13
N GLY A 213 -21.40 5.52 -2.10
CA GLY A 213 -20.61 4.30 -2.25
C GLY A 213 -19.14 4.58 -2.50
N LEU A 214 -18.82 5.59 -3.35
CA LEU A 214 -17.46 6.04 -3.57
C LEU A 214 -16.81 6.60 -2.29
N TYR A 215 -17.54 7.40 -1.50
CA TYR A 215 -17.03 7.87 -0.20
C TYR A 215 -16.83 6.73 0.80
N SER A 216 -17.70 5.73 0.79
CA SER A 216 -17.53 4.52 1.60
C SER A 216 -16.24 3.79 1.21
N LEU A 217 -15.98 3.63 -0.10
CA LEU A 217 -14.76 3.03 -0.63
C LEU A 217 -13.51 3.80 -0.21
N VAL A 218 -13.51 5.12 -0.33
CA VAL A 218 -12.42 6.00 0.12
C VAL A 218 -12.21 5.88 1.63
N GLY A 219 -13.31 5.80 2.40
CA GLY A 219 -13.32 5.66 3.86
C GLY A 219 -12.66 4.38 4.38
N ILE A 220 -12.66 3.29 3.61
CA ILE A 220 -11.95 2.04 3.96
C ILE A 220 -10.47 2.33 4.29
N SER A 221 -9.87 3.32 3.61
CA SER A 221 -8.45 3.66 3.76
C SER A 221 -8.06 4.02 5.19
N ILE A 222 -8.94 4.67 5.97
CA ILE A 222 -8.68 4.96 7.39
C ILE A 222 -8.48 3.65 8.15
N PHE A 223 -9.38 2.70 7.95
CA PHE A 223 -9.39 1.44 8.68
C PHE A 223 -8.27 0.50 8.25
N MET A 224 -7.83 0.55 6.99
CA MET A 224 -6.67 -0.20 6.52
C MET A 224 -5.35 0.30 7.10
N SER A 225 -5.29 1.51 7.62
CA SER A 225 -4.05 2.23 7.94
C SER A 225 -3.13 1.50 8.92
N LEU A 226 -3.67 0.81 9.93
CA LEU A 226 -2.87 0.10 10.95
C LEU A 226 -2.65 -1.38 10.64
N MET A 227 -3.40 -1.97 9.70
CA MET A 227 -3.53 -3.42 9.59
C MET A 227 -2.20 -4.09 9.23
N PHE A 228 -1.48 -3.61 8.19
CA PHE A 228 -0.24 -4.23 7.72
C PHE A 228 0.80 -4.43 8.84
N PRO A 229 1.26 -3.37 9.51
CA PRO A 229 2.28 -3.52 10.54
C PRO A 229 1.77 -4.22 11.79
N THR A 230 0.46 -4.17 12.04
CA THR A 230 -0.15 -4.84 13.20
C THR A 230 -0.25 -6.35 12.99
N ILE A 231 -0.75 -6.81 11.83
CA ILE A 231 -0.77 -8.23 11.47
C ILE A 231 0.65 -8.79 11.47
N TYR A 232 1.58 -8.06 10.86
CA TYR A 232 2.99 -8.43 10.81
C TYR A 232 3.61 -8.57 12.21
N GLY A 233 3.35 -7.62 13.10
CA GLY A 233 3.84 -7.64 14.48
C GLY A 233 3.25 -8.78 15.30
N ILE A 234 1.94 -9.05 15.19
CA ILE A 234 1.24 -10.13 15.89
C ILE A 234 1.73 -11.51 15.39
N ALA A 235 1.94 -11.65 14.07
CA ALA A 235 2.40 -12.90 13.48
C ALA A 235 3.80 -13.30 13.98
N LEU A 236 4.67 -12.33 14.23
CA LEU A 236 6.04 -12.56 14.73
C LEU A 236 6.16 -12.57 16.26
N GLU A 237 5.10 -12.25 17.00
CA GLU A 237 5.14 -12.10 18.47
C GLU A 237 5.68 -13.34 19.20
N ASN A 238 5.30 -14.53 18.71
CA ASN A 238 5.66 -15.83 19.30
C ASN A 238 6.58 -16.65 18.39
N VAL A 239 7.34 -15.99 17.53
CA VAL A 239 8.37 -16.65 16.69
C VAL A 239 9.71 -16.50 17.37
N ASP A 240 10.47 -17.60 17.45
CA ASP A 240 11.80 -17.60 18.02
C ASP A 240 12.74 -16.66 17.28
N ALA A 241 13.68 -16.04 18.00
CA ALA A 241 14.63 -15.08 17.42
C ALA A 241 15.40 -15.64 16.21
N LYS A 242 15.79 -16.94 16.29
CA LYS A 242 16.48 -17.66 15.20
C LYS A 242 15.63 -17.81 13.94
N ASP A 243 14.29 -17.93 14.07
CA ASP A 243 13.35 -18.16 12.97
C ASP A 243 12.74 -16.86 12.45
N THR A 244 12.92 -15.74 13.19
CA THR A 244 12.29 -14.44 12.88
C THR A 244 12.68 -13.89 11.52
N ALA A 245 13.95 -14.05 11.08
CA ALA A 245 14.41 -13.51 9.80
C ALA A 245 13.66 -14.15 8.62
N LEU A 246 13.54 -15.49 8.62
CA LEU A 246 12.82 -16.23 7.59
C LEU A 246 11.30 -16.01 7.70
N GLY A 247 10.78 -15.98 8.93
CA GLY A 247 9.37 -15.67 9.18
C GLY A 247 8.96 -14.28 8.66
N ALA A 248 9.81 -13.29 8.86
CA ALA A 248 9.64 -11.95 8.32
C ALA A 248 9.64 -11.93 6.78
N ALA A 249 10.50 -12.74 6.16
CA ALA A 249 10.56 -12.83 4.69
C ALA A 249 9.24 -13.36 4.11
N PHE A 250 8.65 -14.41 4.67
CA PHE A 250 7.37 -14.93 4.19
C PHE A 250 6.20 -13.95 4.40
N LEU A 251 6.19 -13.20 5.51
CA LEU A 251 5.19 -12.13 5.71
C LEU A 251 5.33 -11.01 4.68
N VAL A 252 6.54 -10.73 4.22
CA VAL A 252 6.76 -9.80 3.11
C VAL A 252 6.34 -10.44 1.77
N MET A 253 6.65 -11.72 1.54
CA MET A 253 6.19 -12.44 0.35
C MET A 253 4.66 -12.52 0.25
N ALA A 254 3.94 -12.48 1.37
CA ALA A 254 2.47 -12.43 1.40
C ALA A 254 1.89 -11.20 0.67
N ILE A 255 2.70 -10.15 0.38
CA ILE A 255 2.33 -9.02 -0.48
C ILE A 255 1.91 -9.48 -1.89
N VAL A 256 2.29 -10.68 -2.32
CA VAL A 256 1.85 -11.29 -3.59
C VAL A 256 0.31 -11.32 -3.73
N GLY A 257 -0.45 -11.33 -2.63
CA GLY A 257 -1.91 -11.20 -2.67
C GLY A 257 -2.38 -9.97 -3.43
N GLY A 258 -1.65 -8.84 -3.31
CA GLY A 258 -1.91 -7.61 -4.06
C GLY A 258 -1.62 -7.69 -5.57
N ALA A 259 -0.90 -8.70 -6.03
CA ALA A 259 -0.68 -8.93 -7.45
C ALA A 259 -1.72 -9.93 -8.04
N LEU A 260 -2.16 -10.90 -7.24
CA LEU A 260 -3.05 -11.98 -7.70
C LEU A 260 -4.53 -11.58 -7.74
N MET A 261 -4.99 -10.78 -6.77
CA MET A 261 -6.43 -10.52 -6.62
C MET A 261 -6.99 -9.38 -7.49
N PRO A 262 -6.28 -8.27 -7.78
CA PRO A 262 -6.80 -7.21 -8.65
C PRO A 262 -7.20 -7.69 -10.06
N PRO A 263 -6.48 -8.60 -10.74
CA PRO A 263 -6.94 -9.17 -12.01
C PRO A 263 -8.27 -9.91 -11.88
N LEU A 264 -8.52 -10.63 -10.78
CA LEU A 264 -9.80 -11.29 -10.54
C LEU A 264 -10.93 -10.29 -10.35
N GLN A 265 -10.67 -9.18 -9.63
CA GLN A 265 -11.63 -8.10 -9.50
C GLN A 265 -11.92 -7.44 -10.85
N GLY A 266 -10.89 -7.23 -11.68
CA GLY A 266 -11.05 -6.72 -13.04
C GLY A 266 -11.98 -7.59 -13.90
N LEU A 267 -11.83 -8.91 -13.85
CA LEU A 267 -12.72 -9.85 -14.55
C LEU A 267 -14.19 -9.75 -14.10
N ILE A 268 -14.45 -9.39 -12.85
CA ILE A 268 -15.82 -9.13 -12.38
C ILE A 268 -16.32 -7.80 -12.93
N ILE A 269 -15.49 -6.76 -12.92
CA ILE A 269 -15.85 -5.43 -13.42
C ILE A 269 -16.16 -5.43 -14.91
N ASP A 270 -15.49 -6.28 -15.68
CA ASP A 270 -15.74 -6.43 -17.12
C ASP A 270 -17.12 -7.04 -17.43
N GLN A 271 -17.83 -7.57 -16.43
CA GLN A 271 -19.22 -7.97 -16.56
C GLN A 271 -20.14 -6.78 -16.40
N TYR A 272 -21.30 -6.78 -17.04
CA TYR A 272 -22.22 -5.64 -16.97
C TYR A 272 -22.95 -5.58 -15.63
N GLN A 273 -23.40 -6.71 -15.11
CA GLN A 273 -24.08 -6.86 -13.83
C GLN A 273 -23.73 -8.21 -13.18
N VAL A 274 -23.64 -8.22 -11.86
CA VAL A 274 -23.42 -9.41 -11.04
C VAL A 274 -24.39 -9.39 -9.88
N PHE A 275 -25.20 -10.43 -9.73
CA PHE A 275 -26.23 -10.56 -8.67
C PHE A 275 -27.20 -9.35 -8.58
N GLY A 276 -27.54 -8.74 -9.72
CA GLY A 276 -28.46 -7.58 -9.76
C GLY A 276 -27.83 -6.24 -9.33
N LEU A 277 -26.54 -6.23 -9.03
CA LEU A 277 -25.77 -5.03 -8.74
C LEU A 277 -24.89 -4.64 -9.94
N PRO A 278 -24.54 -3.36 -10.10
CA PRO A 278 -23.49 -2.97 -11.04
C PRO A 278 -22.21 -3.76 -10.78
N ALA A 279 -21.58 -4.27 -11.83
CA ALA A 279 -20.40 -5.13 -11.68
C ALA A 279 -19.25 -4.46 -10.89
N VAL A 280 -19.08 -3.14 -11.04
CA VAL A 280 -18.11 -2.34 -10.27
C VAL A 280 -18.39 -2.44 -8.77
N ASN A 281 -19.66 -2.24 -8.35
CA ASN A 281 -20.05 -2.36 -6.94
C ASN A 281 -19.91 -3.81 -6.44
N ALA A 282 -20.41 -4.78 -7.21
CA ALA A 282 -20.36 -6.20 -6.85
C ALA A 282 -18.91 -6.71 -6.70
N SER A 283 -17.95 -6.14 -7.43
CA SER A 283 -16.55 -6.54 -7.37
C SER A 283 -15.91 -6.32 -5.99
N PHE A 284 -16.44 -5.41 -5.18
CA PHE A 284 -15.98 -5.16 -3.82
C PHE A 284 -16.44 -6.19 -2.78
N VAL A 285 -17.09 -7.27 -3.22
CA VAL A 285 -17.26 -8.50 -2.42
C VAL A 285 -15.94 -9.23 -2.21
N LEU A 286 -14.97 -9.07 -3.14
CA LEU A 286 -13.66 -9.73 -3.01
C LEU A 286 -12.79 -9.16 -1.89
N PRO A 287 -12.65 -7.83 -1.73
CA PRO A 287 -11.93 -7.25 -0.59
C PRO A 287 -12.66 -7.46 0.71
#